data_6bec6eae5de6a47e6749d8e5bdde0c85
#
_entry.id   6bec6eae5de6a47e6749d8e5bdde0c85
#
_cell.length_a   1.000
_cell.length_b   1.000
_cell.length_c   1.000
_cell.angle_alpha   90.00
_cell.angle_beta   90.00
_cell.angle_gamma   90.00
#
_symmetry.space_group_name_H-M   'P 1'
#
loop_
_entity.id
_entity.type
_entity.pdbx_description
1 polymer ?
#
loop_
_entity_poly.entity_id
_entity_poly.type
_entity_poly.pdbx_seq_one_letter_code
_entity_poly.pdbx_strand_id
1 'polypeptide(L)'
;MYSDKLMTSLSKQALENLKILDLSHSHGLVNTSDLSGLPSLERLILKYCISLIEVHESIGNLGSLFLLNLKGCKNLIKLPRSIGLLKSLDKLILSGCSKLDELPEELRTLQCLRVLRADETSINRLQSWQLNWWSWLFPRRSLQSTSFSFTFLPCSLVKLSLADCNITDDVIPDDLSSLPALEYLNLSKNPIQTLPESINSLSMLQDLLLNHCRSLRSLPELPTSLKKLRAEKCTKLERIANLPNLLRSLRLNLIGCKRLVQVQGLFNLEMMREFDAKMIYNLHLFNIESLGSIEVEMINSITKTSRITRLQVITLSGFKIMSFL
;
A
#
# COMPACT_ATOMS: atom_id res chain seq x y z
N MET A 1 -18.24 -27.64 11.50
CA MET A 1 -18.79 -28.44 12.64
C MET A 1 -18.99 -27.59 13.90
N TYR A 2 -18.09 -26.71 14.34
CA TYR A 2 -18.33 -25.82 15.48
C TYR A 2 -19.24 -24.63 15.15
N SER A 3 -19.08 -24.01 13.97
CA SER A 3 -19.92 -22.89 13.53
C SER A 3 -21.38 -23.26 13.33
N ASP A 4 -21.67 -24.45 12.80
CA ASP A 4 -23.04 -24.93 12.57
C ASP A 4 -23.78 -25.20 13.89
N LYS A 5 -23.05 -25.69 14.90
CA LYS A 5 -23.65 -25.90 16.25
C LYS A 5 -23.96 -24.59 16.98
N LEU A 6 -23.15 -23.54 16.79
CA LEU A 6 -23.44 -22.22 17.36
C LEU A 6 -24.66 -21.57 16.72
N MET A 7 -24.78 -21.67 15.39
CA MET A 7 -25.92 -21.10 14.66
C MET A 7 -27.25 -21.80 14.99
N THR A 8 -27.24 -23.10 15.32
CA THR A 8 -28.43 -23.87 15.69
C THR A 8 -28.88 -23.64 17.12
N SER A 9 -28.03 -23.10 17.99
CA SER A 9 -28.35 -22.88 19.42
C SER A 9 -28.90 -21.50 19.74
N LEU A 10 -28.77 -20.51 18.81
CA LEU A 10 -29.29 -19.15 19.01
C LEU A 10 -30.73 -19.04 18.50
N SER A 11 -31.57 -18.28 19.19
CA SER A 11 -32.90 -17.98 18.70
C SER A 11 -32.82 -17.22 17.36
N LYS A 12 -33.75 -17.47 16.44
CA LYS A 12 -33.79 -16.78 15.13
C LYS A 12 -33.73 -15.25 15.30
N GLN A 13 -34.47 -14.73 16.30
CA GLN A 13 -34.50 -13.29 16.58
C GLN A 13 -33.13 -12.74 17.06
N ALA A 14 -32.37 -13.54 17.82
CA ALA A 14 -31.01 -13.14 18.23
C ALA A 14 -30.07 -13.07 17.07
N LEU A 15 -30.19 -13.96 16.08
CA LEU A 15 -29.41 -13.95 14.85
C LEU A 15 -29.76 -12.76 13.94
N GLU A 16 -31.04 -12.43 13.82
CA GLU A 16 -31.50 -11.29 13.02
C GLU A 16 -30.99 -9.94 13.54
N ASN A 17 -30.76 -9.81 14.86
CA ASN A 17 -30.24 -8.60 15.49
C ASN A 17 -28.70 -8.60 15.70
N LEU A 18 -28.02 -9.67 15.30
CA LEU A 18 -26.57 -9.79 15.50
C LEU A 18 -25.83 -8.75 14.67
N LYS A 19 -25.06 -7.89 15.34
CA LYS A 19 -24.28 -6.81 14.71
C LYS A 19 -22.83 -7.18 14.49
N ILE A 20 -22.25 -7.99 15.35
CA ILE A 20 -20.84 -8.36 15.31
C ILE A 20 -20.71 -9.87 15.43
N LEU A 21 -20.08 -10.48 14.42
CA LEU A 21 -19.71 -11.89 14.46
C LEU A 21 -18.17 -11.97 14.38
N ASP A 22 -17.58 -12.43 15.47
CA ASP A 22 -16.13 -12.67 15.55
C ASP A 22 -15.85 -14.18 15.67
N LEU A 23 -15.29 -14.75 14.62
CA LEU A 23 -14.87 -16.15 14.55
C LEU A 23 -13.35 -16.24 14.39
N SER A 24 -12.60 -15.24 14.85
CA SER A 24 -11.14 -15.23 14.75
C SER A 24 -10.53 -16.50 15.32
N HIS A 25 -9.45 -16.98 14.68
CA HIS A 25 -8.73 -18.20 15.07
C HIS A 25 -9.55 -19.50 15.02
N SER A 26 -10.69 -19.53 14.32
CA SER A 26 -11.44 -20.76 14.06
C SER A 26 -10.70 -21.60 13.01
N HIS A 27 -9.65 -22.31 13.46
CA HIS A 27 -8.72 -23.03 12.56
C HIS A 27 -9.38 -24.20 11.84
N GLY A 28 -10.53 -24.69 12.31
CA GLY A 28 -11.31 -25.74 11.64
C GLY A 28 -12.35 -25.20 10.65
N LEU A 29 -12.47 -23.88 10.50
CA LEU A 29 -13.42 -23.26 9.57
C LEU A 29 -12.87 -23.32 8.14
N VAL A 30 -13.44 -24.19 7.31
CA VAL A 30 -13.03 -24.38 5.90
C VAL A 30 -13.80 -23.42 4.98
N ASN A 31 -15.10 -23.28 5.18
CA ASN A 31 -15.97 -22.38 4.44
C ASN A 31 -16.88 -21.65 5.43
N THR A 32 -17.29 -20.43 5.11
CA THR A 32 -18.39 -19.84 5.85
C THR A 32 -19.71 -20.52 5.46
N SER A 33 -20.60 -20.74 6.44
CA SER A 33 -21.97 -21.17 6.15
C SER A 33 -22.78 -20.06 5.49
N ASP A 34 -24.03 -20.35 5.13
CA ASP A 34 -24.96 -19.32 4.67
C ASP A 34 -25.14 -18.24 5.75
N LEU A 35 -24.88 -17.00 5.37
CA LEU A 35 -24.94 -15.81 6.20
C LEU A 35 -26.25 -15.05 6.05
N SER A 36 -27.19 -15.52 5.22
CA SER A 36 -28.46 -14.83 4.91
C SER A 36 -29.34 -14.59 6.17
N GLY A 37 -29.14 -15.39 7.21
CA GLY A 37 -29.84 -15.24 8.48
C GLY A 37 -29.30 -14.10 9.36
N LEU A 38 -28.37 -13.27 8.91
CA LEU A 38 -27.70 -12.21 9.68
C LEU A 38 -27.88 -10.81 9.05
N PRO A 39 -29.09 -10.35 8.75
CA PRO A 39 -29.33 -9.13 7.96
C PRO A 39 -28.81 -7.85 8.62
N SER A 40 -28.70 -7.82 9.95
CA SER A 40 -28.22 -6.67 10.72
C SER A 40 -26.71 -6.68 10.95
N LEU A 41 -25.97 -7.65 10.36
CA LEU A 41 -24.55 -7.80 10.63
C LEU A 41 -23.76 -6.60 10.09
N GLU A 42 -23.07 -5.92 10.99
CA GLU A 42 -22.24 -4.76 10.70
C GLU A 42 -20.75 -5.14 10.57
N ARG A 43 -20.29 -6.11 11.34
CA ARG A 43 -18.87 -6.54 11.38
C ARG A 43 -18.76 -8.05 11.33
N LEU A 44 -18.04 -8.54 10.33
CA LEU A 44 -17.64 -9.95 10.20
C LEU A 44 -16.12 -10.05 10.35
N ILE A 45 -15.66 -10.74 11.38
CA ILE A 45 -14.25 -10.85 11.74
C ILE A 45 -13.86 -12.33 11.72
N LEU A 46 -13.00 -12.69 10.76
CA LEU A 46 -12.54 -14.05 10.48
C LEU A 46 -10.99 -14.13 10.53
N LYS A 47 -10.36 -13.31 11.40
CA LYS A 47 -8.90 -13.23 11.45
C LYS A 47 -8.29 -14.59 11.76
N TYR A 48 -7.23 -14.92 11.03
CA TYR A 48 -6.46 -16.15 11.26
C TYR A 48 -7.27 -17.45 11.20
N CYS A 49 -8.38 -17.47 10.46
CA CYS A 49 -9.06 -18.71 10.08
C CYS A 49 -8.24 -19.38 8.99
N ILE A 50 -7.13 -20.03 9.39
CA ILE A 50 -6.09 -20.52 8.47
C ILE A 50 -6.57 -21.59 7.50
N SER A 51 -7.63 -22.34 7.82
CA SER A 51 -8.23 -23.34 6.95
C SER A 51 -9.31 -22.80 6.01
N LEU A 52 -9.69 -21.51 6.17
CA LEU A 52 -10.74 -20.91 5.35
C LEU A 52 -10.29 -20.84 3.88
N ILE A 53 -11.03 -21.50 3.00
CA ILE A 53 -10.76 -21.58 1.55
C ILE A 53 -11.58 -20.54 0.79
N GLU A 54 -12.85 -20.36 1.18
CA GLU A 54 -13.77 -19.44 0.51
C GLU A 54 -14.80 -18.86 1.48
N VAL A 55 -15.35 -17.71 1.10
CA VAL A 55 -16.48 -17.07 1.77
C VAL A 55 -17.71 -17.32 0.93
N HIS A 56 -18.81 -17.72 1.57
CA HIS A 56 -20.05 -18.08 0.88
C HIS A 56 -20.67 -16.87 0.16
N GLU A 57 -21.28 -17.09 -1.00
CA GLU A 57 -21.91 -16.04 -1.83
C GLU A 57 -23.00 -15.25 -1.11
N SER A 58 -23.65 -15.83 -0.10
CA SER A 58 -24.65 -15.13 0.72
C SER A 58 -24.11 -13.91 1.47
N ILE A 59 -22.79 -13.70 1.50
CA ILE A 59 -22.21 -12.48 2.06
C ILE A 59 -22.81 -11.23 1.40
N GLY A 60 -23.14 -11.29 0.10
CA GLY A 60 -23.76 -10.19 -0.63
C GLY A 60 -25.10 -9.73 -0.09
N ASN A 61 -25.77 -10.56 0.74
CA ASN A 61 -27.05 -10.23 1.38
C ASN A 61 -26.87 -9.37 2.64
N LEU A 62 -25.62 -9.18 3.14
CA LEU A 62 -25.34 -8.44 4.35
C LEU A 62 -25.27 -6.92 4.07
N GLY A 63 -26.40 -6.32 3.75
CA GLY A 63 -26.47 -4.90 3.34
C GLY A 63 -25.94 -3.91 4.38
N SER A 64 -25.93 -4.26 5.66
CA SER A 64 -25.41 -3.44 6.77
C SER A 64 -23.92 -3.64 7.05
N LEU A 65 -23.24 -4.58 6.35
CA LEU A 65 -21.85 -4.92 6.63
C LEU A 65 -20.92 -3.79 6.23
N PHE A 66 -20.24 -3.18 7.21
CA PHE A 66 -19.26 -2.14 6.97
C PHE A 66 -17.80 -2.59 7.18
N LEU A 67 -17.57 -3.69 7.91
CA LEU A 67 -16.23 -4.25 8.11
C LEU A 67 -16.22 -5.75 7.79
N LEU A 68 -15.40 -6.13 6.82
CA LEU A 68 -15.02 -7.53 6.58
C LEU A 68 -13.52 -7.68 6.85
N ASN A 69 -13.19 -8.53 7.84
CA ASN A 69 -11.79 -8.75 8.23
C ASN A 69 -11.40 -10.22 8.11
N LEU A 70 -10.62 -10.52 7.08
CA LEU A 70 -10.10 -11.84 6.72
C LEU A 70 -8.58 -11.93 6.94
N LYS A 71 -8.00 -11.04 7.77
CA LYS A 71 -6.55 -11.00 7.99
C LYS A 71 -6.00 -12.38 8.35
N GLY A 72 -4.96 -12.82 7.62
CA GLY A 72 -4.24 -14.07 7.92
C GLY A 72 -4.99 -15.35 7.56
N CYS A 73 -6.07 -15.28 6.75
CA CYS A 73 -6.73 -16.46 6.19
C CYS A 73 -5.86 -17.02 5.03
N LYS A 74 -4.77 -17.70 5.39
CA LYS A 74 -3.71 -18.10 4.46
C LYS A 74 -4.17 -19.00 3.32
N ASN A 75 -5.23 -19.78 3.52
CA ASN A 75 -5.78 -20.70 2.54
C ASN A 75 -6.93 -20.10 1.71
N LEU A 76 -7.35 -18.88 1.98
CA LEU A 76 -8.36 -18.19 1.18
C LEU A 76 -7.84 -18.02 -0.26
N ILE A 77 -8.58 -18.59 -1.22
CA ILE A 77 -8.19 -18.58 -2.63
C ILE A 77 -8.84 -17.40 -3.36
N LYS A 78 -10.13 -17.17 -3.14
CA LYS A 78 -10.90 -16.13 -3.83
C LYS A 78 -11.95 -15.51 -2.93
N LEU A 79 -12.38 -14.32 -3.30
CA LEU A 79 -13.58 -13.68 -2.76
C LEU A 79 -14.77 -13.95 -3.69
N PRO A 80 -16.00 -14.07 -3.16
CA PRO A 80 -17.18 -14.22 -3.99
C PRO A 80 -17.49 -12.92 -4.74
N ARG A 81 -18.04 -13.03 -5.96
CA ARG A 81 -18.45 -11.85 -6.76
C ARG A 81 -19.55 -11.04 -6.08
N SER A 82 -20.40 -11.70 -5.29
CA SER A 82 -21.45 -11.06 -4.50
C SER A 82 -20.91 -10.01 -3.51
N ILE A 83 -19.60 -9.96 -3.25
CA ILE A 83 -18.98 -8.90 -2.44
C ILE A 83 -19.31 -7.50 -3.00
N GLY A 84 -19.46 -7.36 -4.32
CA GLY A 84 -19.87 -6.11 -4.97
C GLY A 84 -21.25 -5.59 -4.58
N LEU A 85 -22.06 -6.42 -3.91
CA LEU A 85 -23.40 -6.05 -3.41
C LEU A 85 -23.35 -5.40 -2.02
N LEU A 86 -22.22 -5.42 -1.33
CA LEU A 86 -22.03 -4.87 0.01
C LEU A 86 -21.92 -3.34 0.00
N LYS A 87 -23.02 -2.66 -0.25
CA LYS A 87 -23.04 -1.21 -0.45
C LYS A 87 -22.58 -0.38 0.76
N SER A 88 -22.66 -0.94 1.98
CA SER A 88 -22.21 -0.28 3.21
C SER A 88 -20.75 -0.60 3.57
N LEU A 89 -20.04 -1.45 2.80
CA LEU A 89 -18.70 -1.89 3.14
C LEU A 89 -17.71 -0.71 3.08
N ASP A 90 -17.17 -0.32 4.24
CA ASP A 90 -16.16 0.72 4.42
C ASP A 90 -14.75 0.14 4.47
N LYS A 91 -14.60 -1.04 5.08
CA LYS A 91 -13.28 -1.64 5.32
C LYS A 91 -13.24 -3.11 4.91
N LEU A 92 -12.31 -3.42 4.01
CA LEU A 92 -11.96 -4.78 3.58
C LEU A 92 -10.49 -5.06 3.92
N ILE A 93 -10.25 -6.07 4.77
CA ILE A 93 -8.92 -6.42 5.25
C ILE A 93 -8.61 -7.86 4.88
N LEU A 94 -7.64 -8.03 3.97
CA LEU A 94 -7.20 -9.29 3.37
C LEU A 94 -5.71 -9.57 3.65
N SER A 95 -5.04 -8.72 4.46
CA SER A 95 -3.59 -8.84 4.69
C SER A 95 -3.20 -10.23 5.20
N GLY A 96 -2.23 -10.87 4.55
CA GLY A 96 -1.76 -12.23 4.89
C GLY A 96 -2.64 -13.36 4.33
N CYS A 97 -3.55 -13.07 3.39
CA CYS A 97 -4.26 -14.10 2.62
C CYS A 97 -3.34 -14.58 1.48
N SER A 98 -2.32 -15.34 1.82
CA SER A 98 -1.19 -15.64 0.91
C SER A 98 -1.53 -16.51 -0.30
N LYS A 99 -2.70 -17.16 -0.32
CA LYS A 99 -3.21 -17.90 -1.48
C LYS A 99 -4.25 -17.13 -2.29
N LEU A 100 -4.66 -15.94 -1.83
CA LEU A 100 -5.59 -15.09 -2.59
C LEU A 100 -4.85 -14.54 -3.81
N ASP A 101 -5.23 -15.01 -4.99
CA ASP A 101 -4.53 -14.71 -6.24
C ASP A 101 -5.28 -13.71 -7.13
N GLU A 102 -6.54 -13.42 -6.83
CA GLU A 102 -7.32 -12.41 -7.55
C GLU A 102 -8.25 -11.62 -6.61
N LEU A 103 -8.54 -10.39 -7.01
CA LEU A 103 -9.63 -9.59 -6.45
C LEU A 103 -10.74 -9.48 -7.49
N PRO A 104 -12.00 -9.70 -7.11
CA PRO A 104 -13.10 -9.65 -8.05
C PRO A 104 -13.29 -8.22 -8.61
N GLU A 105 -13.57 -8.10 -9.91
CA GLU A 105 -13.80 -6.81 -10.57
C GLU A 105 -15.01 -6.06 -10.00
N GLU A 106 -15.91 -6.76 -9.36
CA GLU A 106 -17.08 -6.23 -8.69
C GLU A 106 -16.73 -5.30 -7.52
N LEU A 107 -15.48 -5.31 -7.03
CA LEU A 107 -15.01 -4.34 -6.03
C LEU A 107 -15.19 -2.90 -6.50
N ARG A 108 -15.07 -2.62 -7.80
CA ARG A 108 -15.29 -1.27 -8.37
C ARG A 108 -16.70 -0.71 -8.10
N THR A 109 -17.69 -1.58 -7.80
CA THR A 109 -19.07 -1.15 -7.52
C THR A 109 -19.27 -0.70 -6.07
N LEU A 110 -18.28 -0.89 -5.19
CA LEU A 110 -18.35 -0.55 -3.77
C LEU A 110 -18.10 0.93 -3.54
N GLN A 111 -19.15 1.72 -3.60
CA GLN A 111 -19.05 3.19 -3.48
C GLN A 111 -18.67 3.69 -2.08
N CYS A 112 -18.80 2.85 -1.04
CA CYS A 112 -18.47 3.18 0.34
C CYS A 112 -17.12 2.63 0.79
N LEU A 113 -16.41 1.84 -0.02
CA LEU A 113 -15.15 1.21 0.38
C LEU A 113 -14.03 2.25 0.46
N ARG A 114 -13.64 2.60 1.68
CA ARG A 114 -12.59 3.59 1.95
C ARG A 114 -11.24 2.95 2.31
N VAL A 115 -11.24 1.74 2.83
CA VAL A 115 -10.02 1.06 3.27
C VAL A 115 -9.93 -0.33 2.66
N LEU A 116 -8.91 -0.55 1.81
CA LEU A 116 -8.52 -1.86 1.32
C LEU A 116 -7.10 -2.17 1.77
N ARG A 117 -6.93 -3.28 2.49
CA ARG A 117 -5.61 -3.83 2.84
C ARG A 117 -5.51 -5.24 2.33
N ALA A 118 -4.62 -5.47 1.39
CA ALA A 118 -4.36 -6.77 0.79
C ALA A 118 -2.86 -7.10 0.78
N ASP A 119 -2.13 -6.65 1.82
CA ASP A 119 -0.71 -6.93 1.99
C ASP A 119 -0.45 -8.44 2.05
N GLU A 120 0.69 -8.90 1.52
CA GLU A 120 1.11 -10.31 1.59
C GLU A 120 0.08 -11.27 0.94
N THR A 121 -0.57 -10.83 -0.13
CA THR A 121 -1.43 -11.66 -0.98
C THR A 121 -0.71 -12.09 -2.26
N SER A 122 -1.30 -13.00 -3.02
CA SER A 122 -0.76 -13.46 -4.31
C SER A 122 -1.44 -12.82 -5.53
N ILE A 123 -2.16 -11.72 -5.35
CA ILE A 123 -3.03 -11.10 -6.37
C ILE A 123 -2.33 -10.73 -7.69
N ASN A 124 -1.01 -10.70 -7.72
CA ASN A 124 -0.22 -10.48 -8.94
C ASN A 124 0.83 -11.58 -9.16
N ARG A 125 0.66 -12.75 -8.59
CA ARG A 125 1.51 -13.89 -8.94
C ARG A 125 0.96 -14.52 -10.21
N LEU A 126 1.68 -14.38 -11.31
CA LEU A 126 1.48 -15.23 -12.47
C LEU A 126 1.54 -16.68 -11.98
N GLN A 127 0.45 -17.41 -12.13
CA GLN A 127 0.43 -18.82 -11.74
C GLN A 127 1.40 -19.55 -12.68
N SER A 128 2.57 -19.90 -12.15
CA SER A 128 3.68 -20.52 -12.90
C SER A 128 3.28 -21.85 -13.59
N TRP A 129 2.15 -22.45 -13.18
CA TRP A 129 1.61 -23.66 -13.78
C TRP A 129 0.85 -23.40 -15.10
N GLN A 130 0.51 -22.13 -15.43
CA GLN A 130 -0.03 -21.77 -16.75
C GLN A 130 1.05 -21.71 -17.84
N LEU A 131 2.34 -21.77 -17.47
CA LEU A 131 3.46 -22.00 -18.39
C LEU A 131 3.59 -23.49 -18.71
N ASN A 132 2.49 -24.19 -18.97
CA ASN A 132 2.55 -25.55 -19.47
C ASN A 132 3.23 -25.56 -20.85
N TRP A 133 4.19 -26.46 -21.06
CA TRP A 133 4.93 -26.71 -22.30
C TRP A 133 4.02 -26.88 -23.56
N TRP A 134 2.71 -26.99 -23.39
CA TRP A 134 1.70 -27.00 -24.45
C TRP A 134 1.32 -25.60 -24.97
N SER A 135 1.68 -24.51 -24.31
CA SER A 135 1.27 -23.16 -24.69
C SER A 135 1.92 -22.65 -25.97
N TRP A 136 2.99 -23.28 -26.44
CA TRP A 136 3.65 -22.97 -27.71
C TRP A 136 2.94 -23.60 -28.95
N LEU A 137 2.08 -24.61 -28.71
CA LEU A 137 1.36 -25.33 -29.78
C LEU A 137 0.04 -24.68 -30.22
N PHE A 138 -0.49 -23.73 -29.41
CA PHE A 138 -1.73 -23.04 -29.76
C PHE A 138 -1.46 -21.54 -29.92
N PRO A 139 -1.81 -20.95 -31.11
CA PRO A 139 -1.70 -19.49 -31.25
C PRO A 139 -2.57 -18.83 -30.19
N ARG A 140 -2.00 -17.90 -29.47
CA ARG A 140 -2.62 -17.14 -28.40
C ARG A 140 -3.97 -16.55 -28.86
N ARG A 141 -5.06 -17.26 -28.65
CA ARG A 141 -6.31 -16.57 -28.35
C ARG A 141 -6.05 -15.89 -27.02
N SER A 142 -6.22 -14.58 -26.96
CA SER A 142 -6.02 -13.76 -25.77
C SER A 142 -6.72 -14.40 -24.57
N LEU A 143 -6.01 -15.26 -23.86
CA LEU A 143 -6.33 -15.54 -22.48
C LEU A 143 -6.05 -14.20 -21.78
N GLN A 144 -7.10 -13.44 -21.56
CA GLN A 144 -7.06 -12.32 -20.64
C GLN A 144 -6.56 -12.92 -19.33
N SER A 145 -5.28 -12.70 -19.06
CA SER A 145 -4.72 -13.00 -17.76
C SER A 145 -5.53 -12.15 -16.80
N THR A 146 -6.29 -12.78 -15.91
CA THR A 146 -6.99 -12.12 -14.83
C THR A 146 -5.98 -11.66 -13.79
N SER A 147 -5.00 -10.84 -14.22
CA SER A 147 -4.08 -10.18 -13.32
C SER A 147 -4.83 -9.04 -12.63
N PHE A 148 -4.53 -8.83 -11.36
CA PHE A 148 -5.03 -7.68 -10.62
C PHE A 148 -4.83 -6.39 -11.44
N SER A 149 -5.86 -5.56 -11.49
CA SER A 149 -5.78 -4.24 -12.09
C SER A 149 -6.31 -3.17 -11.14
N PHE A 150 -5.63 -2.04 -11.09
CA PHE A 150 -6.10 -0.87 -10.34
C PHE A 150 -7.46 -0.36 -10.84
N THR A 151 -7.85 -0.68 -12.07
CA THR A 151 -9.18 -0.33 -12.62
C THR A 151 -10.34 -1.05 -11.92
N PHE A 152 -10.07 -2.10 -11.15
CA PHE A 152 -11.06 -2.79 -10.32
C PHE A 152 -11.25 -2.13 -8.95
N LEU A 153 -10.46 -1.10 -8.64
CA LEU A 153 -10.54 -0.40 -7.37
C LEU A 153 -11.60 0.69 -7.41
N PRO A 154 -12.41 0.83 -6.34
CA PRO A 154 -13.42 1.88 -6.28
C PRO A 154 -12.80 3.26 -6.08
N CYS A 155 -13.38 4.27 -6.72
CA CYS A 155 -12.93 5.67 -6.60
C CYS A 155 -13.07 6.27 -5.19
N SER A 156 -13.85 5.61 -4.32
CA SER A 156 -14.03 5.99 -2.91
C SER A 156 -12.85 5.65 -2.00
N LEU A 157 -11.83 4.93 -2.51
CA LEU A 157 -10.70 4.51 -1.69
C LEU A 157 -9.90 5.68 -1.15
N VAL A 158 -9.74 5.68 0.17
CA VAL A 158 -8.90 6.61 0.93
C VAL A 158 -7.57 5.96 1.32
N LYS A 159 -7.60 4.65 1.62
CA LYS A 159 -6.40 3.90 2.04
C LYS A 159 -6.28 2.60 1.27
N LEU A 160 -5.17 2.47 0.54
CA LEU A 160 -4.80 1.28 -0.21
C LEU A 160 -3.45 0.75 0.29
N SER A 161 -3.43 -0.53 0.67
CA SER A 161 -2.19 -1.22 1.05
C SER A 161 -2.07 -2.54 0.28
N LEU A 162 -1.01 -2.64 -0.52
CA LEU A 162 -0.66 -3.77 -1.39
C LEU A 162 0.82 -4.15 -1.18
N ALA A 163 1.30 -4.10 0.06
CA ALA A 163 2.69 -4.45 0.35
C ALA A 163 2.93 -5.94 0.16
N ASP A 164 4.08 -6.31 -0.42
CA ASP A 164 4.48 -7.72 -0.61
C ASP A 164 3.48 -8.54 -1.46
N CYS A 165 2.95 -7.95 -2.54
CA CYS A 165 1.97 -8.55 -3.45
C CYS A 165 2.55 -8.87 -4.82
N ASN A 166 3.88 -8.77 -4.99
CA ASN A 166 4.57 -8.95 -6.26
C ASN A 166 4.09 -7.99 -7.37
N ILE A 167 3.66 -6.78 -6.99
CA ILE A 167 3.25 -5.73 -7.95
C ILE A 167 4.47 -5.29 -8.76
N THR A 168 4.33 -5.30 -10.08
CA THR A 168 5.31 -4.86 -11.08
C THR A 168 4.81 -3.58 -11.77
N ASP A 169 5.66 -2.94 -12.56
CA ASP A 169 5.32 -1.67 -13.22
C ASP A 169 4.11 -1.79 -14.16
N ASP A 170 3.96 -2.93 -14.82
CA ASP A 170 2.87 -3.24 -15.77
C ASP A 170 1.48 -3.36 -15.12
N VAL A 171 1.43 -3.50 -13.80
CA VAL A 171 0.17 -3.59 -13.03
C VAL A 171 -0.35 -2.23 -12.62
N ILE A 172 0.57 -1.28 -12.39
CA ILE A 172 0.21 0.09 -12.00
C ILE A 172 -0.15 0.84 -13.29
N PRO A 173 -1.38 1.32 -13.44
CA PRO A 173 -1.78 2.00 -14.67
C PRO A 173 -1.03 3.33 -14.84
N ASP A 174 -0.84 3.74 -16.10
CA ASP A 174 -0.27 5.04 -16.41
C ASP A 174 -1.14 6.21 -15.91
N ASP A 175 -2.44 5.99 -15.72
CA ASP A 175 -3.38 6.97 -15.17
C ASP A 175 -3.96 6.50 -13.84
N LEU A 176 -3.66 7.22 -12.77
CA LEU A 176 -4.16 7.01 -11.41
C LEU A 176 -5.33 7.93 -11.03
N SER A 177 -5.85 8.72 -11.97
CA SER A 177 -6.96 9.66 -11.74
C SER A 177 -8.26 8.98 -11.27
N SER A 178 -8.36 7.66 -11.48
CA SER A 178 -9.47 6.83 -10.97
C SER A 178 -9.54 6.75 -9.44
N LEU A 179 -8.51 7.18 -8.72
CA LEU A 179 -8.40 7.13 -7.25
C LEU A 179 -8.28 8.53 -6.61
N PRO A 180 -9.21 9.46 -6.88
CA PRO A 180 -9.07 10.86 -6.50
C PRO A 180 -9.05 11.11 -4.99
N ALA A 181 -9.66 10.22 -4.19
CA ALA A 181 -9.76 10.33 -2.74
C ALA A 181 -8.59 9.69 -1.99
N LEU A 182 -7.59 9.13 -2.70
CA LEU A 182 -6.54 8.34 -2.07
C LEU A 182 -5.59 9.20 -1.24
N GLU A 183 -5.55 8.97 0.07
CA GLU A 183 -4.68 9.65 1.04
C GLU A 183 -3.46 8.80 1.45
N TYR A 184 -3.60 7.49 1.41
CA TYR A 184 -2.55 6.55 1.84
C TYR A 184 -2.36 5.46 0.80
N LEU A 185 -1.12 5.32 0.31
CA LEU A 185 -0.71 4.27 -0.62
C LEU A 185 0.53 3.54 -0.07
N ASN A 186 0.41 2.23 0.12
CA ASN A 186 1.52 1.38 0.51
C ASN A 186 1.79 0.31 -0.55
N LEU A 187 2.93 0.44 -1.21
CA LEU A 187 3.45 -0.50 -2.23
C LEU A 187 4.78 -1.12 -1.78
N SER A 188 5.09 -1.12 -0.48
CA SER A 188 6.34 -1.63 0.08
C SER A 188 6.60 -3.08 -0.33
N LYS A 189 7.89 -3.47 -0.45
CA LYS A 189 8.35 -4.82 -0.78
C LYS A 189 7.92 -5.36 -2.16
N ASN A 190 7.45 -4.50 -3.06
CA ASN A 190 7.13 -4.90 -4.41
C ASN A 190 8.33 -4.69 -5.36
N PRO A 191 8.44 -5.48 -6.45
CA PRO A 191 9.55 -5.40 -7.41
C PRO A 191 9.39 -4.26 -8.43
N ILE A 192 8.63 -3.21 -8.12
CA ILE A 192 8.46 -2.03 -8.97
C ILE A 192 9.80 -1.35 -9.25
N GLN A 193 9.99 -0.88 -10.48
CA GLN A 193 11.20 -0.16 -10.91
C GLN A 193 10.96 1.35 -10.96
N THR A 194 9.76 1.76 -11.36
CA THR A 194 9.32 3.16 -11.43
C THR A 194 7.87 3.28 -10.97
N LEU A 195 7.43 4.51 -10.70
CA LEU A 195 6.01 4.84 -10.58
C LEU A 195 5.59 5.65 -11.79
N PRO A 196 4.32 5.61 -12.22
CA PRO A 196 3.84 6.42 -13.32
C PRO A 196 3.87 7.92 -12.95
N GLU A 197 4.08 8.77 -13.94
CA GLU A 197 4.07 10.24 -13.76
C GLU A 197 2.75 10.75 -13.19
N SER A 198 1.65 10.07 -13.49
CA SER A 198 0.31 10.40 -12.97
C SER A 198 0.18 10.30 -11.45
N ILE A 199 1.17 9.77 -10.74
CA ILE A 199 1.19 9.76 -9.27
C ILE A 199 1.04 11.19 -8.72
N ASN A 200 1.55 12.20 -9.43
CA ASN A 200 1.45 13.60 -9.04
C ASN A 200 0.00 14.14 -9.10
N SER A 201 -0.89 13.50 -9.86
CA SER A 201 -2.31 13.86 -9.94
C SER A 201 -3.12 13.48 -8.71
N LEU A 202 -2.60 12.62 -7.84
CA LEU A 202 -3.25 12.21 -6.59
C LEU A 202 -3.21 13.33 -5.55
N SER A 203 -4.01 14.36 -5.76
CA SER A 203 -4.01 15.62 -4.99
C SER A 203 -4.34 15.47 -3.50
N MET A 204 -4.89 14.32 -3.07
CA MET A 204 -5.19 14.00 -1.67
C MET A 204 -4.13 13.10 -1.03
N LEU A 205 -3.14 12.60 -1.77
CA LEU A 205 -2.16 11.64 -1.26
C LEU A 205 -1.25 12.29 -0.23
N GLN A 206 -1.29 11.78 1.00
CA GLN A 206 -0.51 12.25 2.13
C GLN A 206 0.63 11.31 2.51
N ASP A 207 0.38 10.01 2.46
CA ASP A 207 1.34 8.98 2.86
C ASP A 207 1.66 8.05 1.68
N LEU A 208 2.93 8.00 1.25
CA LEU A 208 3.44 7.06 0.26
C LEU A 208 4.54 6.19 0.88
N LEU A 209 4.31 4.87 0.88
CA LEU A 209 5.23 3.88 1.45
C LEU A 209 5.75 2.94 0.36
N LEU A 210 7.07 2.91 0.21
CA LEU A 210 7.82 2.13 -0.80
C LEU A 210 8.98 1.36 -0.16
N ASN A 211 8.90 1.08 1.17
CA ASN A 211 10.00 0.42 1.88
C ASN A 211 10.36 -0.92 1.23
N HIS A 212 11.65 -1.19 1.10
CA HIS A 212 12.16 -2.44 0.54
C HIS A 212 11.77 -2.71 -0.94
N CYS A 213 11.36 -1.70 -1.71
CA CYS A 213 11.23 -1.80 -3.16
C CYS A 213 12.64 -1.82 -3.79
N ARG A 214 13.30 -2.98 -3.74
CA ARG A 214 14.72 -3.13 -4.07
C ARG A 214 15.02 -2.92 -5.55
N SER A 215 14.01 -2.97 -6.42
CA SER A 215 14.13 -2.73 -7.86
C SER A 215 13.89 -1.28 -8.24
N LEU A 216 13.33 -0.46 -7.35
CA LEU A 216 12.99 0.93 -7.60
C LEU A 216 14.25 1.74 -7.96
N ARG A 217 14.23 2.39 -9.14
CA ARG A 217 15.36 3.16 -9.69
C ARG A 217 15.16 4.66 -9.58
N SER A 218 13.92 5.10 -9.80
CA SER A 218 13.59 6.52 -9.77
C SER A 218 12.18 6.74 -9.25
N LEU A 219 11.96 7.92 -8.67
CA LEU A 219 10.64 8.44 -8.36
C LEU A 219 10.37 9.65 -9.24
N PRO A 220 9.19 9.72 -9.88
CA PRO A 220 8.73 10.88 -10.63
C PRO A 220 8.42 12.05 -9.70
N GLU A 221 7.89 13.14 -10.25
CA GLU A 221 7.35 14.23 -9.46
C GLU A 221 6.20 13.72 -8.58
N LEU A 222 6.26 14.05 -7.28
CA LEU A 222 5.30 13.58 -6.29
C LEU A 222 4.27 14.67 -5.96
N PRO A 223 3.05 14.28 -5.51
CA PRO A 223 1.99 15.23 -5.20
C PRO A 223 2.40 16.27 -4.14
N THR A 224 1.96 17.50 -4.31
CA THR A 224 2.20 18.59 -3.33
C THR A 224 1.51 18.35 -1.98
N SER A 225 0.49 17.50 -1.94
CA SER A 225 -0.21 17.08 -0.72
C SER A 225 0.58 16.14 0.15
N LEU A 226 1.71 15.58 -0.35
CA LEU A 226 2.46 14.54 0.34
C LEU A 226 3.08 15.04 1.64
N LYS A 227 2.78 14.34 2.74
CA LYS A 227 3.29 14.61 4.10
C LYS A 227 4.31 13.59 4.55
N LYS A 228 4.31 12.40 3.94
CA LYS A 228 5.19 11.31 4.34
C LYS A 228 5.59 10.46 3.15
N LEU A 229 6.90 10.36 2.94
CA LEU A 229 7.51 9.44 1.99
C LEU A 229 8.44 8.49 2.74
N ARG A 230 8.21 7.19 2.61
CA ARG A 230 9.12 6.15 3.12
C ARG A 230 9.57 5.26 1.98
N ALA A 231 10.87 5.22 1.74
CA ALA A 231 11.52 4.36 0.77
C ALA A 231 12.78 3.72 1.37
N GLU A 232 12.66 3.20 2.59
CA GLU A 232 13.76 2.51 3.29
C GLU A 232 14.25 1.32 2.47
N LYS A 233 15.58 1.16 2.39
CA LYS A 233 16.24 0.01 1.74
C LYS A 233 15.83 -0.21 0.28
N CYS A 234 15.47 0.86 -0.45
CA CYS A 234 15.35 0.86 -1.90
C CYS A 234 16.75 0.93 -2.52
N THR A 235 17.44 -0.21 -2.53
CA THR A 235 18.89 -0.30 -2.80
C THR A 235 19.31 0.10 -4.21
N LYS A 236 18.39 0.16 -5.18
CA LYS A 236 18.61 0.60 -6.55
C LYS A 236 18.10 2.02 -6.83
N LEU A 237 17.50 2.70 -5.86
CA LEU A 237 16.99 4.05 -6.03
C LEU A 237 18.15 5.02 -6.25
N GLU A 238 18.16 5.67 -7.42
CA GLU A 238 19.22 6.58 -7.87
C GLU A 238 18.74 8.03 -7.91
N ARG A 239 17.50 8.26 -8.28
CA ARG A 239 16.95 9.60 -8.50
C ARG A 239 15.56 9.75 -7.93
N ILE A 240 15.31 10.92 -7.36
CA ILE A 240 13.98 11.39 -6.97
C ILE A 240 13.79 12.71 -7.70
N ALA A 241 12.77 12.77 -8.56
CA ALA A 241 12.40 14.02 -9.22
C ALA A 241 11.84 15.01 -8.17
N ASN A 242 11.56 16.21 -8.59
CA ASN A 242 11.16 17.33 -7.75
C ASN A 242 10.24 16.91 -6.59
N LEU A 243 10.69 17.17 -5.36
CA LEU A 243 9.92 16.96 -4.14
C LEU A 243 9.28 18.31 -3.74
N PRO A 244 8.03 18.53 -4.10
CA PRO A 244 7.38 19.77 -3.74
C PRO A 244 7.18 19.86 -2.22
N ASN A 245 7.40 21.05 -1.64
CA ASN A 245 7.17 21.35 -0.21
C ASN A 245 7.98 20.57 0.83
N LEU A 246 9.14 20.01 0.47
CA LEU A 246 10.06 19.34 1.40
C LEU A 246 10.34 20.15 2.67
N LEU A 247 10.39 21.47 2.53
CA LEU A 247 10.89 22.37 3.55
C LEU A 247 9.94 22.61 4.73
N ARG A 248 8.64 22.29 4.59
CA ARG A 248 7.66 22.68 5.61
C ARG A 248 6.97 21.52 6.33
N SER A 249 6.76 20.37 5.69
CA SER A 249 5.91 19.34 6.30
C SER A 249 6.21 17.89 5.88
N LEU A 250 7.08 17.63 4.88
CA LEU A 250 7.33 16.28 4.41
C LEU A 250 8.24 15.50 5.37
N ARG A 251 7.74 14.37 5.87
CA ARG A 251 8.55 13.39 6.62
C ARG A 251 9.15 12.40 5.62
N LEU A 252 10.46 12.51 5.38
CA LEU A 252 11.19 11.72 4.42
C LEU A 252 12.01 10.63 5.15
N ASN A 253 11.92 9.37 4.67
CA ASN A 253 12.77 8.29 5.16
C ASN A 253 13.35 7.51 3.96
N LEU A 254 14.66 7.65 3.74
CA LEU A 254 15.43 7.04 2.64
C LEU A 254 16.59 6.17 3.16
N ILE A 255 16.51 5.71 4.43
CA ILE A 255 17.59 4.91 5.05
C ILE A 255 17.87 3.67 4.19
N GLY A 256 19.15 3.45 3.86
CA GLY A 256 19.58 2.29 3.10
C GLY A 256 19.38 2.37 1.58
N CYS A 257 19.06 3.55 1.04
CA CYS A 257 19.10 3.83 -0.41
C CYS A 257 20.53 4.10 -0.86
N LYS A 258 21.33 3.03 -1.00
CA LYS A 258 22.80 3.13 -1.20
C LYS A 258 23.22 3.74 -2.54
N ARG A 259 22.34 3.80 -3.54
CA ARG A 259 22.61 4.33 -4.89
C ARG A 259 22.01 5.69 -5.15
N LEU A 260 21.40 6.32 -4.15
CA LEU A 260 20.76 7.61 -4.32
C LEU A 260 21.82 8.69 -4.56
N VAL A 261 21.81 9.27 -5.75
CA VAL A 261 22.77 10.30 -6.19
C VAL A 261 22.11 11.65 -6.44
N GLN A 262 20.79 11.68 -6.66
CA GLN A 262 20.11 12.91 -7.01
C GLN A 262 18.71 12.99 -6.35
N VAL A 263 18.47 14.12 -5.69
CA VAL A 263 17.14 14.51 -5.18
C VAL A 263 16.88 15.94 -5.63
N GLN A 264 15.99 16.11 -6.62
CA GLN A 264 15.65 17.43 -7.14
C GLN A 264 14.65 18.13 -6.18
N GLY A 265 14.75 19.45 -6.08
CA GLY A 265 13.86 20.24 -5.23
C GLY A 265 14.26 20.28 -3.74
N LEU A 266 15.31 19.54 -3.34
CA LEU A 266 15.83 19.66 -1.98
C LEU A 266 16.40 21.06 -1.68
N PHE A 267 16.83 21.76 -2.72
CA PHE A 267 17.54 23.05 -2.65
C PHE A 267 16.94 24.08 -3.60
N ASN A 268 15.85 24.72 -3.19
CA ASN A 268 15.45 25.97 -3.80
C ASN A 268 16.07 27.12 -2.98
N LEU A 269 17.10 27.77 -3.54
CA LEU A 269 17.94 28.78 -2.90
C LEU A 269 17.15 29.96 -2.29
N GLU A 270 15.97 30.26 -2.80
CA GLU A 270 15.12 31.35 -2.29
C GLU A 270 14.48 31.03 -0.92
N MET A 271 14.29 29.75 -0.61
CA MET A 271 13.66 29.30 0.65
C MET A 271 14.64 29.06 1.80
N MET A 272 15.95 29.09 1.55
CA MET A 272 16.99 28.86 2.55
C MET A 272 17.15 29.99 3.58
N ARG A 273 16.36 31.05 3.52
CA ARG A 273 16.44 32.17 4.49
C ARG A 273 15.93 31.80 5.89
N GLU A 274 15.19 30.71 6.04
CA GLU A 274 14.70 30.21 7.33
C GLU A 274 15.05 28.73 7.51
N PHE A 275 16.33 28.43 7.69
CA PHE A 275 16.78 27.09 8.08
C PHE A 275 16.35 26.81 9.52
N ASP A 276 15.32 26.03 9.70
CA ASP A 276 14.92 25.51 11.01
C ASP A 276 15.71 24.21 11.32
N ALA A 277 16.28 24.13 12.53
CA ALA A 277 16.97 22.94 13.07
C ALA A 277 16.12 21.67 12.95
N LYS A 278 14.80 21.81 12.88
CA LYS A 278 13.82 20.75 12.65
C LYS A 278 13.97 20.09 11.27
N MET A 279 14.49 20.80 10.27
CA MET A 279 14.73 20.30 8.94
C MET A 279 15.95 19.38 8.89
N ILE A 280 17.02 19.74 9.60
CA ILE A 280 18.23 18.92 9.76
C ILE A 280 17.89 17.63 10.50
N TYR A 281 17.02 17.69 11.49
CA TYR A 281 16.52 16.52 12.21
C TYR A 281 15.71 15.58 11.30
N ASN A 282 14.96 16.09 10.34
CA ASN A 282 14.23 15.29 9.34
C ASN A 282 15.14 14.72 8.24
N LEU A 283 16.34 15.30 8.04
CA LEU A 283 17.39 14.81 7.14
C LEU A 283 18.26 13.70 7.77
N HIS A 284 17.96 13.21 8.99
CA HIS A 284 18.61 12.04 9.60
C HIS A 284 18.64 10.77 8.72
N LEU A 285 18.28 10.90 7.48
CA LEU A 285 17.89 9.82 6.62
C LEU A 285 18.95 9.43 5.62
N PHE A 286 20.00 10.21 5.48
CA PHE A 286 21.07 9.94 4.54
C PHE A 286 22.17 9.14 5.20
N ASN A 287 22.44 7.96 4.67
CA ASN A 287 23.72 7.32 4.89
C ASN A 287 24.77 8.14 4.12
N ILE A 288 25.48 8.99 4.83
CA ILE A 288 26.38 10.03 4.29
C ILE A 288 27.53 9.45 3.46
N GLU A 289 27.82 8.15 3.56
CA GLU A 289 28.86 7.51 2.75
C GLU A 289 28.58 7.52 1.22
N SER A 290 27.33 7.74 0.80
CA SER A 290 26.94 7.81 -0.61
C SER A 290 26.71 9.23 -1.16
N LEU A 291 26.86 10.26 -0.34
CA LEU A 291 26.47 11.64 -0.65
C LEU A 291 27.58 12.56 -1.17
N GLY A 292 28.74 12.05 -1.54
CA GLY A 292 29.91 12.87 -1.87
C GLY A 292 29.69 14.08 -2.78
N SER A 293 28.82 13.99 -3.79
CA SER A 293 28.51 15.10 -4.70
C SER A 293 27.40 16.02 -4.18
N ILE A 294 26.39 15.49 -3.51
CA ILE A 294 25.29 16.28 -2.94
C ILE A 294 25.79 17.10 -1.74
N GLU A 295 26.70 16.54 -0.95
CA GLU A 295 27.31 17.22 0.21
C GLU A 295 28.09 18.48 -0.22
N VAL A 296 28.82 18.42 -1.32
CA VAL A 296 29.59 19.55 -1.86
C VAL A 296 28.69 20.67 -2.37
N GLU A 297 27.62 20.35 -3.08
CA GLU A 297 26.65 21.35 -3.54
C GLU A 297 25.89 21.98 -2.36
N MET A 298 25.54 21.19 -1.35
CA MET A 298 24.87 21.64 -0.13
C MET A 298 25.73 22.62 0.64
N ILE A 299 26.99 22.28 0.92
CA ILE A 299 27.94 23.13 1.66
C ILE A 299 28.20 24.42 0.87
N ASN A 300 28.40 24.32 -0.46
CA ASN A 300 28.65 25.49 -1.31
C ASN A 300 27.44 26.43 -1.38
N SER A 301 26.20 25.92 -1.37
CA SER A 301 24.99 26.72 -1.33
C SER A 301 24.81 27.42 0.00
N ILE A 302 25.02 26.72 1.12
CA ILE A 302 24.89 27.26 2.48
C ILE A 302 25.93 28.37 2.72
N THR A 303 27.19 28.14 2.31
CA THR A 303 28.27 29.13 2.49
C THR A 303 28.13 30.37 1.61
N LYS A 304 27.47 30.28 0.44
CA LYS A 304 27.19 31.43 -0.43
C LYS A 304 26.04 32.30 0.04
N THR A 305 25.04 31.72 0.71
CA THR A 305 23.78 32.43 1.07
C THR A 305 23.70 32.90 2.51
N SER A 306 24.46 32.29 3.41
CA SER A 306 24.43 32.69 4.85
C SER A 306 25.78 33.22 5.28
N ARG A 307 25.76 34.31 6.08
CA ARG A 307 26.93 34.79 6.78
C ARG A 307 27.35 33.86 7.94
N ILE A 308 27.28 32.55 7.72
CA ILE A 308 27.64 31.53 8.72
C ILE A 308 29.17 31.42 8.71
N THR A 309 29.80 31.84 9.76
CA THR A 309 31.26 31.90 9.89
C THR A 309 31.89 30.59 10.42
N ARG A 310 31.09 29.63 10.89
CA ARG A 310 31.60 28.33 11.37
C ARG A 310 30.57 27.20 11.15
N LEU A 311 31.00 26.18 10.41
CA LEU A 311 30.32 24.90 10.29
C LEU A 311 31.11 23.87 11.11
N GLN A 312 30.48 23.23 12.10
CA GLN A 312 31.06 22.08 12.78
C GLN A 312 30.42 20.78 12.24
N VAL A 313 31.26 19.89 11.75
CA VAL A 313 30.87 18.54 11.36
C VAL A 313 31.22 17.58 12.48
N ILE A 314 30.24 17.00 13.11
CA ILE A 314 30.43 16.01 14.17
C ILE A 314 30.17 14.63 13.59
N THR A 315 31.18 13.76 13.64
CA THR A 315 31.06 12.37 13.19
C THR A 315 30.85 11.48 14.44
N LEU A 316 29.69 10.85 14.56
CA LEU A 316 29.40 9.89 15.63
C LEU A 316 29.05 8.55 14.96
N SER A 317 29.88 7.53 15.20
CA SER A 317 29.64 6.12 14.83
C SER A 317 29.03 5.92 13.43
N GLY A 318 29.66 6.52 12.39
CA GLY A 318 29.21 6.39 10.99
C GLY A 318 28.13 7.39 10.55
N PHE A 319 27.75 8.32 11.42
CA PHE A 319 26.86 9.44 11.09
C PHE A 319 27.61 10.76 11.24
N LYS A 320 27.52 11.61 10.22
CA LYS A 320 27.94 13.00 10.33
C LYS A 320 26.74 13.86 10.70
N ILE A 321 26.80 14.57 11.79
CA ILE A 321 25.81 15.57 12.18
C ILE A 321 26.43 16.93 11.92
N MET A 322 25.77 17.77 11.12
CA MET A 322 26.17 19.18 10.96
C MET A 322 25.44 20.02 12.01
N SER A 323 26.18 20.75 12.81
CA SER A 323 25.62 21.76 13.72
C SER A 323 26.06 23.14 13.30
N PHE A 324 25.16 24.10 13.38
CA PHE A 324 25.43 25.52 13.18
C PHE A 324 25.58 26.18 14.54
N LEU A 325 26.65 26.92 14.71
CA LEU A 325 26.85 27.80 15.84
C LEU A 325 26.69 29.24 15.40
#